data_971b570e24e962a309b2e6885039fb33
#
_entry.id   971b570e24e962a309b2e6885039fb33
#
_cell.length_a   1.000
_cell.length_b   1.000
_cell.length_c   1.000
_cell.angle_alpha   90.00
_cell.angle_beta   90.00
_cell.angle_gamma   90.00
#
_symmetry.space_group_name_H-M   'P 1'
#
loop_
_entity.id
_entity.type
_entity.pdbx_description
1 polymer ?
#
loop_
_entity_poly.entity_id
_entity_poly.type
_entity_poly.pdbx_seq_one_letter_code
_entity_poly.pdbx_strand_id
1 'polypeptide(L)'
;MKEKTMRKTMMLAALAAATAITTPAMAGSPEGKIQVKVLGTAVLPDGGIDKVKSIDTTSTLGSTLASLNQFDTKANDNVVPTLAIEYFFTNNVSVETICCFTQHHVNGTGDLAGTNIVNHVLILPATLTAKYHLDMGGPIKPYIGAGPSIFFVFDEKPGTTAKALGVDRVKMSNSLGVALQGGVDIALGDSGFGLSLDAKKYFMKPTAKFYASGTKVLETKHDLDPWVLSAGVAYRF
;
A
#
# COMPACT_ATOMS: atom_id res chain seq x y z
N MET A 1 27.56 2.23 -5.05
CA MET A 1 27.40 3.11 -6.24
C MET A 1 26.16 2.76 -7.08
N LYS A 2 25.79 1.51 -7.27
CA LYS A 2 24.58 1.06 -8.02
C LYS A 2 23.24 1.49 -7.38
N GLU A 3 23.15 1.54 -6.06
CA GLU A 3 21.90 1.85 -5.32
C GLU A 3 21.46 3.32 -5.46
N LYS A 4 22.43 4.26 -5.46
CA LYS A 4 22.14 5.70 -5.68
C LYS A 4 21.64 6.00 -7.10
N THR A 5 22.09 5.23 -8.10
CA THR A 5 21.69 5.37 -9.50
C THR A 5 20.26 4.87 -9.71
N MET A 6 19.89 3.75 -9.07
CA MET A 6 18.55 3.18 -9.16
C MET A 6 17.47 4.08 -8.54
N ARG A 7 17.77 4.73 -7.40
CA ARG A 7 16.86 5.70 -6.75
C ARG A 7 16.62 6.94 -7.62
N LYS A 8 17.66 7.44 -8.31
CA LYS A 8 17.54 8.56 -9.25
C LYS A 8 16.74 8.19 -10.49
N THR A 9 16.92 6.98 -11.00
CA THR A 9 16.19 6.50 -12.20
C THR A 9 14.71 6.28 -11.89
N MET A 10 14.36 5.78 -10.71
CA MET A 10 12.96 5.61 -10.29
C MET A 10 12.26 6.95 -10.03
N MET A 11 12.94 7.95 -9.45
CA MET A 11 12.38 9.31 -9.31
C MET A 11 12.18 9.99 -10.66
N LEU A 12 13.10 9.81 -11.61
CA LEU A 12 12.94 10.35 -12.96
C LEU A 12 11.81 9.66 -13.74
N ALA A 13 11.59 8.35 -13.55
CA ALA A 13 10.49 7.63 -14.20
C ALA A 13 9.11 8.09 -13.69
N ALA A 14 8.99 8.40 -12.39
CA ALA A 14 7.76 8.96 -11.81
C ALA A 14 7.51 10.39 -12.31
N LEU A 15 8.56 11.18 -12.51
CA LEU A 15 8.46 12.55 -13.04
C LEU A 15 8.22 12.57 -14.57
N ALA A 16 8.77 11.60 -15.31
CA ALA A 16 8.57 11.48 -16.75
C ALA A 16 7.14 11.02 -17.11
N ALA A 17 6.49 10.24 -16.26
CA ALA A 17 5.08 9.88 -16.45
C ALA A 17 4.14 11.10 -16.33
N ALA A 18 4.55 12.14 -15.59
CA ALA A 18 3.78 13.37 -15.44
C ALA A 18 3.94 14.31 -16.67
N THR A 19 4.98 14.15 -17.49
CA THR A 19 5.24 15.03 -18.64
C THR A 19 4.75 14.48 -20.00
N ALA A 20 4.28 13.21 -20.05
CA ALA A 20 3.79 12.60 -21.29
C ALA A 20 2.33 12.94 -21.63
N ILE A 21 1.63 13.75 -20.79
CA ILE A 21 0.27 14.20 -21.08
C ILE A 21 0.32 15.58 -21.75
N THR A 22 1.00 15.68 -22.90
CA THR A 22 0.79 16.81 -23.82
C THR A 22 -0.34 16.47 -24.79
N THR A 23 -1.51 16.17 -24.26
CA THR A 23 -2.75 16.30 -25.03
C THR A 23 -3.10 17.80 -25.07
N PRO A 24 -3.69 18.31 -26.18
CA PRO A 24 -4.22 19.66 -26.18
C PRO A 24 -5.07 19.84 -24.92
N ALA A 25 -4.89 20.96 -24.22
CA ALA A 25 -5.60 21.26 -22.97
C ALA A 25 -7.10 21.12 -23.27
N MET A 26 -7.65 19.95 -23.00
CA MET A 26 -9.10 19.77 -22.98
C MET A 26 -9.59 20.55 -21.79
N ALA A 27 -10.49 21.49 -22.01
CA ALA A 27 -11.13 22.22 -20.93
C ALA A 27 -11.72 21.18 -19.97
N GLY A 28 -11.39 21.30 -18.68
CA GLY A 28 -11.93 20.37 -17.67
C GLY A 28 -13.43 20.41 -17.67
N SER A 29 -14.04 19.28 -17.42
CA SER A 29 -15.49 19.11 -17.38
C SER A 29 -15.88 18.14 -16.28
N PRO A 30 -16.95 18.41 -15.52
CA PRO A 30 -17.49 17.45 -14.55
C PRO A 30 -17.91 16.11 -15.18
N GLU A 31 -18.05 16.07 -16.50
CA GLU A 31 -18.43 14.89 -17.28
C GLU A 31 -17.29 14.35 -18.17
N GLY A 32 -16.08 14.82 -17.99
CA GLY A 32 -14.90 14.32 -18.68
C GLY A 32 -14.68 12.81 -18.45
N LYS A 33 -13.95 12.18 -19.34
CA LYS A 33 -13.71 10.73 -19.25
C LYS A 33 -12.54 10.34 -18.38
N ILE A 34 -11.61 11.25 -18.14
CA ILE A 34 -10.42 10.97 -17.34
C ILE A 34 -10.41 11.89 -16.13
N GLN A 35 -10.16 11.34 -14.97
CA GLN A 35 -9.97 12.10 -13.73
C GLN A 35 -8.62 11.74 -13.13
N VAL A 36 -7.84 12.75 -12.81
CA VAL A 36 -6.56 12.62 -12.10
C VAL A 36 -6.73 13.19 -10.71
N LYS A 37 -6.26 12.46 -9.69
CA LYS A 37 -6.36 12.86 -8.29
C LYS A 37 -4.97 12.92 -7.67
N VAL A 38 -4.69 14.00 -6.95
CA VAL A 38 -3.50 14.15 -6.10
C VAL A 38 -3.98 14.16 -4.66
N LEU A 39 -3.55 13.15 -3.90
CA LEU A 39 -4.09 12.85 -2.59
C LEU A 39 -2.99 12.77 -1.54
N GLY A 40 -3.29 13.21 -0.33
CA GLY A 40 -2.60 12.80 0.88
C GLY A 40 -3.27 11.55 1.41
N THR A 41 -2.48 10.51 1.66
CA THR A 41 -3.00 9.17 1.99
C THR A 41 -2.39 8.65 3.27
N ALA A 42 -3.23 8.36 4.26
CA ALA A 42 -2.87 7.64 5.46
C ALA A 42 -3.01 6.13 5.23
N VAL A 43 -1.92 5.39 5.40
CA VAL A 43 -1.88 3.93 5.35
C VAL A 43 -1.81 3.41 6.77
N LEU A 44 -2.84 2.70 7.19
CA LEU A 44 -3.05 2.21 8.55
C LEU A 44 -3.07 0.67 8.51
N PRO A 45 -1.92 0.01 8.66
CA PRO A 45 -1.86 -1.44 8.67
C PRO A 45 -2.64 -2.00 9.86
N ASP A 46 -3.53 -2.95 9.56
CA ASP A 46 -4.35 -3.63 10.55
C ASP A 46 -4.12 -5.13 10.37
N GLY A 47 -3.22 -5.68 11.17
CA GLY A 47 -2.90 -7.10 11.03
C GLY A 47 -1.63 -7.50 11.74
N GLY A 48 -1.50 -8.79 11.94
CA GLY A 48 -0.40 -9.44 12.62
C GLY A 48 -0.05 -10.80 12.02
N ILE A 49 0.55 -11.66 12.80
CA ILE A 49 0.88 -13.03 12.40
C ILE A 49 -0.39 -13.90 12.41
N ASP A 50 -0.86 -14.29 11.22
CA ASP A 50 -1.94 -15.27 11.06
C ASP A 50 -1.46 -16.68 11.46
N LYS A 51 -0.24 -17.04 11.01
CA LYS A 51 0.31 -18.40 11.22
C LYS A 51 1.82 -18.43 11.15
N VAL A 52 2.44 -19.12 12.10
CA VAL A 52 3.82 -19.58 11.98
C VAL A 52 3.82 -20.84 11.11
N LYS A 53 4.43 -20.78 9.92
CA LYS A 53 4.50 -21.90 8.98
C LYS A 53 5.65 -22.85 9.28
N SER A 54 6.81 -22.30 9.63
CA SER A 54 7.97 -23.07 10.04
C SER A 54 8.85 -22.26 10.97
N ILE A 55 9.46 -22.94 11.93
CA ILE A 55 10.43 -22.37 12.86
C ILE A 55 11.54 -23.41 13.06
N ASP A 56 12.78 -22.94 12.91
CA ASP A 56 13.98 -23.74 13.21
C ASP A 56 14.41 -23.47 14.64
N THR A 57 14.00 -24.33 15.56
CA THR A 57 14.29 -24.21 16.99
C THR A 57 15.76 -24.41 17.35
N THR A 58 16.60 -24.85 16.40
CA THR A 58 18.05 -24.94 16.60
C THR A 58 18.75 -23.59 16.37
N SER A 59 18.09 -22.64 15.69
CA SER A 59 18.59 -21.28 15.52
C SER A 59 18.33 -20.42 16.75
N THR A 60 19.15 -19.38 16.96
CA THR A 60 18.98 -18.42 18.07
C THR A 60 17.61 -17.75 18.03
N LEU A 61 17.17 -17.31 16.85
CA LEU A 61 15.85 -16.75 16.68
C LEU A 61 14.75 -17.76 17.04
N GLY A 62 14.83 -18.96 16.48
CA GLY A 62 13.78 -19.96 16.68
C GLY A 62 13.70 -20.47 18.10
N SER A 63 14.82 -20.69 18.77
CA SER A 63 14.84 -21.09 20.19
C SER A 63 14.27 -19.97 21.10
N THR A 64 14.59 -18.70 20.79
CA THR A 64 14.03 -17.56 21.51
C THR A 64 12.51 -17.51 21.34
N LEU A 65 12.00 -17.59 20.10
CA LEU A 65 10.57 -17.54 19.85
C LEU A 65 9.81 -18.73 20.45
N ALA A 66 10.43 -19.93 20.47
CA ALA A 66 9.85 -21.11 21.08
C ALA A 66 9.71 -21.01 22.61
N SER A 67 10.45 -20.11 23.26
CA SER A 67 10.36 -19.83 24.70
C SER A 67 9.29 -18.81 25.07
N LEU A 68 8.68 -18.13 24.09
CA LEU A 68 7.63 -17.13 24.31
C LEU A 68 6.25 -17.78 24.34
N ASN A 69 5.35 -17.20 25.12
CA ASN A 69 3.96 -17.66 25.20
C ASN A 69 3.09 -17.06 24.10
N GLN A 70 3.27 -15.74 23.86
CA GLN A 70 2.51 -14.99 22.84
C GLN A 70 3.42 -13.98 22.17
N PHE A 71 3.57 -14.08 20.86
CA PHE A 71 4.29 -13.09 20.08
C PHE A 71 3.52 -12.76 18.81
N ASP A 72 3.55 -11.49 18.46
CA ASP A 72 2.94 -10.99 17.23
C ASP A 72 3.75 -9.80 16.72
N THR A 73 3.34 -9.23 15.60
CA THR A 73 4.01 -8.10 14.96
C THR A 73 3.00 -7.08 14.49
N LYS A 74 3.41 -5.82 14.49
CA LYS A 74 2.62 -4.71 13.96
C LYS A 74 3.50 -3.81 13.08
N ALA A 75 3.00 -3.47 11.89
CA ALA A 75 3.59 -2.44 11.05
C ALA A 75 3.14 -1.05 11.53
N ASN A 76 3.99 -0.04 11.35
CA ASN A 76 3.65 1.34 11.68
C ASN A 76 2.72 1.96 10.65
N ASP A 77 1.94 2.94 11.09
CA ASP A 77 1.16 3.82 10.21
C ASP A 77 2.09 4.72 9.39
N ASN A 78 1.66 5.12 8.21
CA ASN A 78 2.41 6.04 7.37
C ASN A 78 1.47 6.99 6.61
N VAL A 79 2.00 8.17 6.24
CA VAL A 79 1.29 9.12 5.37
C VAL A 79 2.13 9.39 4.14
N VAL A 80 1.54 9.23 2.97
CA VAL A 80 2.23 9.32 1.68
C VAL A 80 1.43 10.11 0.65
N PRO A 81 2.11 10.80 -0.28
CA PRO A 81 1.44 11.33 -1.46
C PRO A 81 1.01 10.20 -2.38
N THR A 82 -0.18 10.30 -2.92
CA THR A 82 -0.77 9.31 -3.84
C THR A 82 -1.28 10.00 -5.09
N LEU A 83 -1.00 9.40 -6.24
CA LEU A 83 -1.60 9.75 -7.51
C LEU A 83 -2.63 8.68 -7.88
N ALA A 84 -3.86 9.10 -8.21
CA ALA A 84 -4.87 8.21 -8.76
C ALA A 84 -5.29 8.68 -10.15
N ILE A 85 -5.55 7.72 -11.02
CA ILE A 85 -6.07 7.95 -12.37
C ILE A 85 -7.33 7.10 -12.51
N GLU A 86 -8.42 7.76 -12.90
CA GLU A 86 -9.72 7.15 -13.05
C GLU A 86 -10.25 7.39 -14.46
N TYR A 87 -10.75 6.33 -15.09
CA TYR A 87 -11.38 6.39 -16.41
C TYR A 87 -12.87 6.09 -16.29
N PHE A 88 -13.71 6.99 -16.78
CA PHE A 88 -15.16 6.89 -16.78
C PHE A 88 -15.66 6.30 -18.09
N PHE A 89 -16.28 5.13 -18.03
CA PHE A 89 -17.00 4.54 -19.15
C PHE A 89 -18.36 5.23 -19.36
N THR A 90 -19.01 5.57 -18.25
CA THR A 90 -20.23 6.37 -18.17
C THR A 90 -20.08 7.35 -16.99
N ASN A 91 -21.04 8.25 -16.79
CA ASN A 91 -21.00 9.14 -15.62
C ASN A 91 -21.09 8.41 -14.27
N ASN A 92 -21.55 7.16 -14.29
CA ASN A 92 -21.75 6.36 -13.09
C ASN A 92 -20.76 5.20 -12.95
N VAL A 93 -20.09 4.77 -14.02
CA VAL A 93 -19.20 3.61 -14.01
C VAL A 93 -17.80 4.01 -14.43
N SER A 94 -16.83 3.72 -13.60
CA SER A 94 -15.43 4.00 -13.83
C SER A 94 -14.50 2.87 -13.38
N VAL A 95 -13.24 3.00 -13.78
CA VAL A 95 -12.14 2.18 -13.28
C VAL A 95 -11.03 3.11 -12.80
N GLU A 96 -10.55 2.87 -11.59
CA GLU A 96 -9.48 3.66 -10.96
C GLU A 96 -8.25 2.80 -10.70
N THR A 97 -7.08 3.35 -10.95
CA THR A 97 -5.79 2.81 -10.48
C THR A 97 -5.07 3.85 -9.63
N ILE A 98 -4.25 3.36 -8.69
CA ILE A 98 -3.46 4.23 -7.81
C ILE A 98 -1.98 3.92 -7.94
N CYS A 99 -1.15 4.93 -7.73
CA CYS A 99 0.30 4.81 -7.65
C CYS A 99 0.78 5.54 -6.39
N CYS A 100 1.35 4.79 -5.46
CA CYS A 100 2.04 5.32 -4.28
C CYS A 100 3.09 4.32 -3.82
N PHE A 101 4.13 4.82 -3.12
CA PHE A 101 5.08 3.97 -2.40
C PHE A 101 4.90 4.25 -0.91
N THR A 102 4.75 3.19 -0.13
CA THR A 102 4.71 3.32 1.32
C THR A 102 5.84 2.53 1.95
N GLN A 103 6.48 3.15 2.94
CA GLN A 103 7.55 2.54 3.71
C GLN A 103 7.01 2.19 5.09
N HIS A 104 7.32 0.99 5.57
CA HIS A 104 6.93 0.55 6.90
C HIS A 104 8.10 -0.03 7.68
N HIS A 105 7.99 0.06 9.01
CA HIS A 105 8.77 -0.69 9.99
C HIS A 105 7.83 -1.69 10.65
N VAL A 106 8.36 -2.86 11.03
CA VAL A 106 7.58 -3.88 11.74
C VAL A 106 8.22 -4.12 13.10
N ASN A 107 7.45 -3.88 14.13
CA ASN A 107 7.84 -4.10 15.52
C ASN A 107 7.10 -5.30 16.11
N GLY A 108 7.71 -5.92 17.10
CA GLY A 108 7.08 -6.99 17.86
C GLY A 108 6.03 -6.46 18.82
N THR A 109 5.02 -7.28 19.09
CA THR A 109 3.99 -7.06 20.10
C THR A 109 3.86 -8.29 20.99
N GLY A 110 3.06 -8.24 22.05
CA GLY A 110 3.04 -9.29 23.07
C GLY A 110 4.38 -9.40 23.77
N ASP A 111 4.90 -10.61 23.90
CA ASP A 111 6.22 -10.88 24.53
C ASP A 111 7.41 -10.29 23.74
N LEU A 112 7.17 -9.86 22.49
CA LEU A 112 8.15 -9.15 21.67
C LEU A 112 7.99 -7.62 21.72
N ALA A 113 7.19 -7.08 22.63
CA ALA A 113 7.00 -5.63 22.70
C ALA A 113 8.32 -4.87 22.87
N GLY A 114 8.46 -3.75 22.16
CA GLY A 114 9.69 -2.96 22.17
C GLY A 114 10.81 -3.47 21.26
N THR A 115 10.61 -4.57 20.51
CA THR A 115 11.60 -5.10 19.58
C THR A 115 11.35 -4.60 18.16
N ASN A 116 12.45 -4.40 17.39
CA ASN A 116 12.38 -4.07 15.98
C ASN A 116 12.70 -5.32 15.14
N ILE A 117 11.71 -5.82 14.42
CA ILE A 117 11.79 -7.09 13.66
C ILE A 117 12.15 -6.82 12.20
N VAL A 118 11.50 -5.84 11.55
CA VAL A 118 11.84 -5.38 10.20
C VAL A 118 12.05 -3.87 10.26
N ASN A 119 13.28 -3.45 9.95
CA ASN A 119 13.65 -2.03 10.04
C ASN A 119 13.16 -1.23 8.84
N HIS A 120 12.97 -1.88 7.69
CA HIS A 120 12.57 -1.22 6.45
C HIS A 120 11.91 -2.21 5.51
N VAL A 121 10.77 -1.83 4.98
CA VAL A 121 10.10 -2.50 3.87
C VAL A 121 9.37 -1.46 3.03
N LEU A 122 9.55 -1.52 1.71
CA LEU A 122 8.81 -0.70 0.75
C LEU A 122 7.71 -1.54 0.13
N ILE A 123 6.51 -0.99 0.07
CA ILE A 123 5.34 -1.61 -0.55
C ILE A 123 4.81 -0.68 -1.64
N LEU A 124 4.61 -1.25 -2.83
CA LEU A 124 3.88 -0.63 -3.94
C LEU A 124 2.57 -1.38 -4.14
N PRO A 125 1.43 -0.83 -3.76
CA PRO A 125 0.13 -1.38 -4.11
C PRO A 125 -0.18 -1.08 -5.58
N ALA A 126 -0.32 -2.10 -6.40
CA ALA A 126 -0.91 -2.00 -7.73
C ALA A 126 -2.37 -2.44 -7.62
N THR A 127 -3.28 -1.48 -7.63
CA THR A 127 -4.72 -1.71 -7.41
C THR A 127 -5.51 -1.23 -8.61
N LEU A 128 -6.47 -2.02 -9.04
CA LEU A 128 -7.43 -1.66 -10.08
C LEU A 128 -8.83 -1.87 -9.53
N THR A 129 -9.58 -0.79 -9.30
CA THR A 129 -10.94 -0.87 -8.76
C THR A 129 -11.97 -0.42 -9.78
N ALA A 130 -12.99 -1.23 -9.99
CA ALA A 130 -14.23 -0.81 -10.66
C ALA A 130 -15.07 -0.06 -9.65
N LYS A 131 -15.60 1.11 -10.04
CA LYS A 131 -16.36 2.01 -9.19
C LYS A 131 -17.74 2.28 -9.78
N TYR A 132 -18.70 2.42 -8.90
CA TYR A 132 -20.03 2.89 -9.23
C TYR A 132 -20.34 4.17 -8.45
N HIS A 133 -20.60 5.26 -9.20
CA HIS A 133 -20.92 6.59 -8.68
C HIS A 133 -22.42 6.78 -8.63
N LEU A 134 -22.91 7.19 -7.46
CA LEU A 134 -24.31 7.53 -7.28
C LEU A 134 -24.53 8.96 -7.74
N ASP A 135 -25.42 9.14 -8.72
CA ASP A 135 -25.84 10.47 -9.16
C ASP A 135 -26.97 10.96 -8.23
N MET A 136 -26.66 12.00 -7.47
CA MET A 136 -27.62 12.64 -6.54
C MET A 136 -28.19 13.94 -7.10
N GLY A 137 -27.97 14.24 -8.38
CA GLY A 137 -28.44 15.47 -9.04
C GLY A 137 -27.71 16.73 -8.60
N GLY A 138 -26.45 16.62 -8.11
CA GLY A 138 -25.68 17.74 -7.62
C GLY A 138 -24.16 17.54 -7.71
N PRO A 139 -23.36 18.43 -7.08
CA PRO A 139 -21.90 18.36 -7.15
C PRO A 139 -21.31 17.20 -6.36
N ILE A 140 -22.05 16.57 -5.46
CA ILE A 140 -21.59 15.49 -4.57
C ILE A 140 -21.92 14.15 -5.21
N LYS A 141 -20.88 13.36 -5.49
CA LYS A 141 -20.98 12.03 -6.12
C LYS A 141 -20.37 10.96 -5.22
N PRO A 142 -21.14 10.37 -4.29
CA PRO A 142 -20.68 9.22 -3.54
C PRO A 142 -20.43 8.04 -4.46
N TYR A 143 -19.48 7.17 -4.08
CA TYR A 143 -19.17 5.97 -4.84
C TYR A 143 -18.80 4.80 -3.94
N ILE A 144 -18.96 3.61 -4.48
CA ILE A 144 -18.42 2.37 -3.97
C ILE A 144 -17.62 1.70 -5.07
N GLY A 145 -16.65 0.89 -4.68
CA GLY A 145 -15.83 0.17 -5.64
C GLY A 145 -15.20 -1.08 -5.04
N ALA A 146 -14.78 -1.95 -5.93
CA ALA A 146 -14.01 -3.13 -5.57
C ALA A 146 -13.10 -3.56 -6.72
N GLY A 147 -12.03 -4.29 -6.39
CA GLY A 147 -11.18 -4.84 -7.44
C GLY A 147 -9.95 -5.55 -6.92
N PRO A 148 -9.18 -6.18 -7.82
CA PRO A 148 -7.94 -6.86 -7.46
C PRO A 148 -6.85 -5.88 -7.07
N SER A 149 -5.95 -6.34 -6.19
CA SER A 149 -4.76 -5.63 -5.81
C SER A 149 -3.58 -6.57 -5.66
N ILE A 150 -2.40 -6.12 -6.07
CA ILE A 150 -1.13 -6.80 -5.83
C ILE A 150 -0.25 -5.86 -5.04
N PHE A 151 0.28 -6.34 -3.89
CA PHE A 151 1.33 -5.63 -3.17
C PHE A 151 2.68 -6.17 -3.61
N PHE A 152 3.44 -5.31 -4.28
CA PHE A 152 4.85 -5.58 -4.54
C PHE A 152 5.68 -5.12 -3.36
N VAL A 153 6.51 -6.01 -2.85
CA VAL A 153 7.34 -5.77 -1.66
C VAL A 153 8.81 -5.72 -2.07
N PHE A 154 9.52 -4.70 -1.60
CA PHE A 154 10.92 -4.46 -1.95
C PHE A 154 11.73 -3.96 -0.75
N ASP A 155 13.05 -4.04 -0.87
CA ASP A 155 14.05 -3.44 0.04
C ASP A 155 13.80 -3.80 1.50
N GLU A 156 13.53 -5.08 1.75
CA GLU A 156 13.31 -5.60 3.09
C GLU A 156 14.64 -5.69 3.85
N LYS A 157 14.71 -5.03 5.00
CA LYS A 157 15.89 -5.04 5.88
C LYS A 157 15.52 -5.57 7.25
N PRO A 158 16.25 -6.57 7.77
CA PRO A 158 16.02 -7.07 9.11
C PRO A 158 16.21 -5.96 10.14
N GLY A 159 15.37 -5.98 11.17
CA GLY A 159 15.44 -5.07 12.30
C GLY A 159 16.62 -5.33 13.20
N THR A 160 16.86 -4.40 14.13
CA THR A 160 18.00 -4.49 15.07
C THR A 160 17.90 -5.73 15.95
N THR A 161 16.71 -6.04 16.48
CA THR A 161 16.49 -7.23 17.30
C THR A 161 16.63 -8.51 16.49
N ALA A 162 16.07 -8.57 15.28
CA ALA A 162 16.23 -9.74 14.41
C ALA A 162 17.70 -10.00 14.08
N LYS A 163 18.49 -8.94 13.81
CA LYS A 163 19.94 -9.05 13.59
C LYS A 163 20.68 -9.57 14.82
N ALA A 164 20.33 -9.09 16.01
CA ALA A 164 20.94 -9.55 17.26
C ALA A 164 20.65 -11.04 17.50
N LEU A 165 19.56 -11.58 16.97
CA LEU A 165 19.19 -12.98 16.98
C LEU A 165 19.73 -13.78 15.77
N GLY A 166 20.70 -13.21 15.04
CA GLY A 166 21.41 -13.87 13.95
C GLY A 166 20.75 -13.78 12.57
N VAL A 167 19.65 -13.00 12.42
CA VAL A 167 19.00 -12.83 11.12
C VAL A 167 19.80 -11.88 10.24
N ASP A 168 20.24 -12.34 9.10
CA ASP A 168 20.99 -11.55 8.11
C ASP A 168 20.11 -11.07 6.94
N ARG A 169 18.97 -11.75 6.70
CA ARG A 169 18.09 -11.43 5.59
C ARG A 169 16.63 -11.70 5.92
N VAL A 170 15.76 -10.78 5.49
CA VAL A 170 14.30 -10.94 5.49
C VAL A 170 13.81 -10.88 4.05
N LYS A 171 12.83 -11.71 3.70
CA LYS A 171 12.12 -11.70 2.43
C LYS A 171 10.62 -11.77 2.66
N MET A 172 9.89 -10.85 2.08
CA MET A 172 8.44 -10.88 2.07
C MET A 172 7.93 -11.21 0.68
N SER A 173 6.87 -12.01 0.61
CA SER A 173 6.25 -12.35 -0.68
C SER A 173 5.41 -11.18 -1.19
N ASN A 174 5.39 -10.98 -2.51
CA ASN A 174 4.30 -10.26 -3.12
C ASN A 174 2.98 -10.94 -2.74
N SER A 175 1.92 -10.16 -2.58
CA SER A 175 0.63 -10.69 -2.16
C SER A 175 -0.47 -10.19 -3.11
N LEU A 176 -1.27 -11.15 -3.60
CA LEU A 176 -2.49 -10.87 -4.34
C LEU A 176 -3.66 -10.83 -3.37
N GLY A 177 -4.55 -9.89 -3.55
CA GLY A 177 -5.75 -9.74 -2.73
C GLY A 177 -6.83 -8.89 -3.40
N VAL A 178 -7.74 -8.40 -2.59
CA VAL A 178 -8.88 -7.60 -3.01
C VAL A 178 -8.89 -6.30 -2.24
N ALA A 179 -9.30 -5.21 -2.91
CA ALA A 179 -9.62 -3.93 -2.31
C ALA A 179 -11.13 -3.70 -2.38
N LEU A 180 -11.73 -3.27 -1.27
CA LEU A 180 -13.04 -2.63 -1.23
C LEU A 180 -12.84 -1.13 -1.05
N GLN A 181 -13.65 -0.33 -1.72
CA GLN A 181 -13.49 1.12 -1.77
C GLN A 181 -14.83 1.82 -1.58
N GLY A 182 -14.81 2.93 -0.87
CA GLY A 182 -15.94 3.84 -0.78
C GLY A 182 -15.46 5.27 -0.58
N GLY A 183 -16.18 6.22 -1.13
CA GLY A 183 -15.76 7.62 -1.03
C GLY A 183 -16.77 8.58 -1.62
N VAL A 184 -16.32 9.82 -1.76
CA VAL A 184 -17.11 10.89 -2.34
C VAL A 184 -16.20 11.82 -3.16
N ASP A 185 -16.62 12.10 -4.39
CA ASP A 185 -16.06 13.17 -5.23
C ASP A 185 -17.02 14.36 -5.20
N ILE A 186 -16.49 15.56 -5.01
CA ILE A 186 -17.24 16.81 -4.91
C ILE A 186 -16.75 17.75 -6.01
N ALA A 187 -17.59 18.01 -7.01
CA ALA A 187 -17.27 18.93 -8.09
C ALA A 187 -17.26 20.40 -7.58
N LEU A 188 -16.26 21.16 -7.98
CA LEU A 188 -16.12 22.58 -7.66
C LEU A 188 -16.46 23.42 -8.91
N GLY A 189 -17.76 23.57 -9.19
CA GLY A 189 -18.24 24.23 -10.40
C GLY A 189 -18.02 23.37 -11.67
N ASP A 190 -17.97 24.05 -12.82
CA ASP A 190 -17.98 23.39 -14.15
C ASP A 190 -16.57 23.26 -14.76
N SER A 191 -15.53 23.63 -14.01
CA SER A 191 -14.14 23.67 -14.49
C SER A 191 -13.41 22.32 -14.49
N GLY A 192 -14.08 21.25 -14.05
CA GLY A 192 -13.49 19.91 -13.88
C GLY A 192 -12.71 19.72 -12.57
N PHE A 193 -12.47 20.79 -11.79
CA PHE A 193 -11.85 20.67 -10.47
C PHE A 193 -12.83 20.09 -9.45
N GLY A 194 -12.30 19.32 -8.51
CA GLY A 194 -13.06 18.73 -7.42
C GLY A 194 -12.19 18.37 -6.21
N LEU A 195 -12.87 17.96 -5.16
CA LEU A 195 -12.28 17.36 -3.99
C LEU A 195 -12.64 15.86 -3.98
N SER A 196 -11.74 15.02 -3.49
CA SER A 196 -11.96 13.60 -3.34
C SER A 196 -11.64 13.16 -1.91
N LEU A 197 -12.56 12.41 -1.32
CA LEU A 197 -12.38 11.70 -0.06
C LEU A 197 -12.60 10.22 -0.33
N ASP A 198 -11.64 9.39 0.07
CA ASP A 198 -11.60 7.97 -0.28
C ASP A 198 -11.17 7.12 0.91
N ALA A 199 -11.79 5.97 1.05
CA ALA A 199 -11.40 4.93 2.00
C ALA A 199 -11.35 3.59 1.27
N LYS A 200 -10.19 2.90 1.36
CA LYS A 200 -10.00 1.54 0.86
C LYS A 200 -9.69 0.60 2.01
N LYS A 201 -10.32 -0.57 2.01
CA LYS A 201 -9.95 -1.71 2.84
C LYS A 201 -9.36 -2.78 1.96
N TYR A 202 -8.15 -3.21 2.26
CA TYR A 202 -7.48 -4.30 1.55
C TYR A 202 -7.59 -5.59 2.35
N PHE A 203 -7.53 -6.72 1.64
CA PHE A 203 -7.48 -8.08 2.20
C PHE A 203 -6.29 -8.80 1.57
N MET A 204 -5.17 -8.88 2.31
CA MET A 204 -3.88 -9.31 1.79
C MET A 204 -3.20 -10.27 2.78
N LYS A 205 -2.58 -11.33 2.26
CA LYS A 205 -1.94 -12.37 3.09
C LYS A 205 -0.48 -12.63 2.69
N PRO A 206 0.45 -11.69 2.93
CA PRO A 206 1.86 -11.91 2.62
C PRO A 206 2.50 -12.93 3.56
N THR A 207 3.60 -13.53 3.07
CA THR A 207 4.46 -14.42 3.86
C THR A 207 5.81 -13.75 4.07
N ALA A 208 6.29 -13.70 5.31
CA ALA A 208 7.62 -13.26 5.67
C ALA A 208 8.53 -14.46 5.96
N LYS A 209 9.76 -14.42 5.43
CA LYS A 209 10.80 -15.43 5.61
C LYS A 209 12.05 -14.77 6.16
N PHE A 210 12.57 -15.32 7.24
CA PHE A 210 13.77 -14.86 7.91
C PHE A 210 14.88 -15.89 7.71
N TYR A 211 16.08 -15.40 7.41
CA TYR A 211 17.24 -16.23 7.13
C TYR A 211 18.39 -15.87 8.05
N ALA A 212 19.15 -16.88 8.47
CA ALA A 212 20.42 -16.76 9.19
C ALA A 212 21.45 -17.62 8.48
N SER A 213 22.58 -17.05 8.10
CA SER A 213 23.67 -17.74 7.36
C SER A 213 23.18 -18.52 6.14
N GLY A 214 22.21 -17.95 5.41
CA GLY A 214 21.62 -18.55 4.22
C GLY A 214 20.53 -19.58 4.47
N THR A 215 20.32 -20.03 5.70
CA THR A 215 19.27 -20.99 6.08
C THR A 215 18.01 -20.26 6.51
N LYS A 216 16.83 -20.75 6.07
CA LYS A 216 15.54 -20.22 6.52
C LYS A 216 15.26 -20.67 7.94
N VAL A 217 15.21 -19.74 8.88
CA VAL A 217 15.03 -20.00 10.33
C VAL A 217 13.60 -19.74 10.81
N LEU A 218 12.84 -18.92 10.08
CA LEU A 218 11.43 -18.64 10.40
C LEU A 218 10.65 -18.34 9.12
N GLU A 219 9.43 -18.83 9.04
CA GLU A 219 8.44 -18.44 8.04
C GLU A 219 7.09 -18.17 8.70
N THR A 220 6.56 -16.98 8.51
CA THR A 220 5.29 -16.54 9.06
C THR A 220 4.36 -16.08 7.94
N LYS A 221 3.08 -16.37 8.05
CA LYS A 221 2.02 -15.79 7.24
C LYS A 221 1.33 -14.70 8.04
N HIS A 222 1.04 -13.60 7.39
CA HIS A 222 0.43 -12.43 8.02
C HIS A 222 -0.94 -12.18 7.40
N ASP A 223 -1.89 -11.73 8.19
CA ASP A 223 -3.02 -10.99 7.71
C ASP A 223 -2.61 -9.51 7.68
N LEU A 224 -2.59 -8.91 6.49
CA LEU A 224 -2.27 -7.51 6.31
C LEU A 224 -3.44 -6.86 5.60
N ASP A 225 -4.36 -6.34 6.41
CA ASP A 225 -5.63 -5.81 5.95
C ASP A 225 -5.69 -4.30 6.21
N PRO A 226 -4.84 -3.46 5.55
CA PRO A 226 -4.75 -2.05 5.85
C PRO A 226 -6.04 -1.31 5.50
N TRP A 227 -6.37 -0.33 6.33
CA TRP A 227 -7.17 0.81 5.92
C TRP A 227 -6.28 1.84 5.23
N VAL A 228 -6.75 2.37 4.11
CA VAL A 228 -6.07 3.41 3.35
C VAL A 228 -7.06 4.55 3.16
N LEU A 229 -6.82 5.65 3.87
CA LEU A 229 -7.69 6.83 3.88
C LEU A 229 -7.03 7.96 3.11
N SER A 230 -7.70 8.49 2.12
CA SER A 230 -7.13 9.50 1.22
C SER A 230 -8.03 10.72 1.11
N ALA A 231 -7.41 11.88 1.02
CA ALA A 231 -8.09 13.15 0.76
C ALA A 231 -7.24 14.01 -0.15
N GLY A 232 -7.86 14.76 -1.06
CA GLY A 232 -7.14 15.68 -1.92
C GLY A 232 -7.96 16.28 -3.03
N VAL A 233 -7.25 16.72 -4.06
CA VAL A 233 -7.85 17.41 -5.21
C VAL A 233 -7.95 16.47 -6.41
N ALA A 234 -8.99 16.64 -7.17
CA ALA A 234 -9.26 15.94 -8.41
C ALA A 234 -9.41 16.92 -9.56
N TYR A 235 -9.01 16.50 -10.75
CA TYR A 235 -9.26 17.21 -11.98
C TYR A 235 -9.76 16.23 -13.04
N ARG A 236 -10.93 16.51 -13.60
CA ARG A 236 -11.61 15.68 -14.57
C ARG A 236 -11.66 16.39 -15.93
N PHE A 237 -11.28 15.71 -17.02
CA PHE A 237 -11.19 16.25 -18.38
C PHE A 237 -11.56 15.19 -19.43
#